data_275f14fde48a8e58bcfe6ae3bfb149f2
#
_entry.id   275f14fde48a8e58bcfe6ae3bfb149f2
#
_cell.length_a   1.000
_cell.length_b   1.000
_cell.length_c   1.000
_cell.angle_alpha   90.00
_cell.angle_beta   90.00
_cell.angle_gamma   90.00
#
_symmetry.space_group_name_H-M   'P 1'
#
loop_
_entity.id
_entity.type
_entity.pdbx_description
1 polymer ?
#
loop_
_entity_poly.entity_id
_entity_poly.type
_entity_poly.pdbx_seq_one_letter_code
_entity_poly.pdbx_strand_id
1 'polypeptide(L)'
;EQLQERAEAVAIQQRTRTRLEEEQTRLEREIARLESRREALQETRGTGALRLLLEAGLDGIHGAVAQLGEVEDRHRLALEVAAGARMAQVVVDDDRIAARAIDLLKSRRAGRLTFLPLNKIRSQAAGGGAAMARGRRPDEANGAGLIGRAVELIRYEPIYSDVFGYVFGDTQVFSDLGSAREQLGRFRAVTLEGELLEKSGAMTGGSFSQRSGGLSFGVSSDSDEAEPLRQRLLELG
;
A
#
# COMPACT_ATOMS: atom_id res chain seq x y z
N GLU A 1 -37.31 -39.16 -37.58
CA GLU A 1 -36.40 -38.00 -37.80
C GLU A 1 -36.65 -36.93 -36.71
N GLN A 2 -37.83 -36.34 -36.57
CA GLN A 2 -38.11 -35.25 -35.59
C GLN A 2 -37.88 -35.65 -34.13
N LEU A 3 -38.10 -36.91 -33.72
CA LEU A 3 -37.83 -37.40 -32.36
C LEU A 3 -36.32 -37.51 -32.07
N GLN A 4 -35.53 -37.88 -33.05
CA GLN A 4 -34.05 -37.93 -32.93
C GLN A 4 -33.43 -36.54 -32.81
N GLU A 5 -33.86 -35.61 -33.65
CA GLU A 5 -33.39 -34.21 -33.59
C GLU A 5 -33.69 -33.55 -32.25
N ARG A 6 -34.88 -33.82 -31.67
CA ARG A 6 -35.24 -33.32 -30.35
C ARG A 6 -34.43 -33.97 -29.22
N ALA A 7 -34.13 -35.26 -29.34
CA ALA A 7 -33.27 -35.95 -28.38
C ALA A 7 -31.85 -35.45 -28.40
N GLU A 8 -31.28 -35.17 -29.59
CA GLU A 8 -29.96 -34.57 -29.74
C GLU A 8 -29.93 -33.15 -29.19
N ALA A 9 -30.94 -32.33 -29.47
CA ALA A 9 -31.03 -30.96 -28.94
C ALA A 9 -31.08 -30.95 -27.38
N VAL A 10 -31.87 -31.85 -26.77
CA VAL A 10 -31.91 -32.00 -25.31
C VAL A 10 -30.58 -32.47 -24.74
N ALA A 11 -29.90 -33.39 -25.40
CA ALA A 11 -28.57 -33.84 -24.96
C ALA A 11 -27.52 -32.75 -25.01
N ILE A 12 -27.56 -31.89 -26.04
CA ILE A 12 -26.68 -30.72 -26.16
C ILE A 12 -26.96 -29.72 -25.04
N GLN A 13 -28.25 -29.41 -24.80
CA GLN A 13 -28.63 -28.50 -23.73
C GLN A 13 -28.18 -29.02 -22.35
N GLN A 14 -28.35 -30.30 -22.07
CA GLN A 14 -27.92 -30.91 -20.81
C GLN A 14 -26.39 -30.80 -20.64
N ARG A 15 -25.61 -31.10 -21.70
CA ARG A 15 -24.15 -30.97 -21.65
C ARG A 15 -23.73 -29.53 -21.41
N THR A 16 -24.37 -28.58 -22.09
CA THR A 16 -24.06 -27.14 -21.90
C THR A 16 -24.38 -26.71 -20.48
N ARG A 17 -25.52 -27.13 -19.95
CA ARG A 17 -25.94 -26.84 -18.57
C ARG A 17 -24.93 -27.38 -17.55
N THR A 18 -24.55 -28.65 -17.67
CA THR A 18 -23.56 -29.27 -16.76
C THR A 18 -22.24 -28.53 -16.82
N ARG A 19 -21.79 -28.14 -18.01
CA ARG A 19 -20.54 -27.36 -18.14
C ARG A 19 -20.62 -26.00 -17.47
N LEU A 20 -21.74 -25.28 -17.59
CA LEU A 20 -21.95 -23.99 -16.94
C LEU A 20 -22.03 -24.14 -15.41
N GLU A 21 -22.69 -25.17 -14.92
CA GLU A 21 -22.74 -25.48 -13.48
C GLU A 21 -21.35 -25.82 -12.90
N GLU A 22 -20.52 -26.54 -13.66
CA GLU A 22 -19.12 -26.80 -13.30
C GLU A 22 -18.26 -25.53 -13.28
N GLU A 23 -18.42 -24.66 -14.29
CA GLU A 23 -17.72 -23.38 -14.36
C GLU A 23 -18.14 -22.45 -13.23
N GLN A 24 -19.44 -22.38 -12.93
CA GLN A 24 -19.98 -21.63 -11.79
C GLN A 24 -19.36 -22.10 -10.47
N THR A 25 -19.40 -23.40 -10.21
CA THR A 25 -18.83 -23.99 -8.99
C THR A 25 -17.32 -23.71 -8.87
N ARG A 26 -16.60 -23.70 -10.01
CA ARG A 26 -15.19 -23.38 -10.04
C ARG A 26 -14.94 -21.92 -9.67
N LEU A 27 -15.67 -20.98 -10.25
CA LEU A 27 -15.55 -19.55 -9.97
C LEU A 27 -15.91 -19.24 -8.50
N GLU A 28 -16.95 -19.84 -7.97
CA GLU A 28 -17.34 -19.70 -6.54
C GLU A 28 -16.22 -20.16 -5.60
N ARG A 29 -15.57 -21.29 -5.89
CA ARG A 29 -14.43 -21.78 -5.10
C ARG A 29 -13.21 -20.84 -5.19
N GLU A 30 -12.96 -20.28 -6.34
CA GLU A 30 -11.83 -19.35 -6.56
C GLU A 30 -12.09 -18.03 -5.84
N ILE A 31 -13.30 -17.49 -5.90
CA ILE A 31 -13.73 -16.31 -5.13
C ILE A 31 -13.53 -16.56 -3.63
N ALA A 32 -14.07 -17.65 -3.10
CA ALA A 32 -13.95 -18.00 -1.69
C ALA A 32 -12.48 -18.15 -1.24
N ARG A 33 -11.61 -18.69 -2.11
CA ARG A 33 -10.18 -18.81 -1.84
C ARG A 33 -9.49 -17.45 -1.79
N LEU A 34 -9.81 -16.55 -2.71
CA LEU A 34 -9.25 -15.19 -2.74
C LEU A 34 -9.72 -14.38 -1.53
N GLU A 35 -10.99 -14.49 -1.16
CA GLU A 35 -11.56 -13.84 0.02
C GLU A 35 -10.92 -14.33 1.32
N SER A 36 -10.78 -15.65 1.50
CA SER A 36 -10.09 -16.20 2.69
C SER A 36 -8.62 -15.79 2.75
N ARG A 37 -7.94 -15.73 1.59
CA ARG A 37 -6.56 -15.25 1.51
C ARG A 37 -6.46 -13.77 1.85
N ARG A 38 -7.41 -12.95 1.38
CA ARG A 38 -7.51 -11.53 1.69
C ARG A 38 -7.71 -11.30 3.19
N GLU A 39 -8.65 -12.02 3.81
CA GLU A 39 -8.89 -11.96 5.26
C GLU A 39 -7.63 -12.33 6.07
N ALA A 40 -6.99 -13.45 5.76
CA ALA A 40 -5.76 -13.86 6.45
C ALA A 40 -4.62 -12.84 6.31
N LEU A 41 -4.51 -12.18 5.14
CA LEU A 41 -3.52 -11.12 4.91
C LEU A 41 -3.89 -9.83 5.64
N GLN A 42 -5.16 -9.50 5.75
CA GLN A 42 -5.66 -8.34 6.50
C GLN A 42 -5.42 -8.50 8.00
N GLU A 43 -5.66 -9.69 8.56
CA GLU A 43 -5.36 -9.99 9.97
C GLU A 43 -3.86 -9.86 10.29
N THR A 44 -3.01 -10.33 9.39
CA THR A 44 -1.54 -10.31 9.60
C THR A 44 -0.93 -8.90 9.52
N ARG A 45 -1.61 -7.91 8.92
CA ARG A 45 -1.04 -6.60 8.54
C ARG A 45 -1.63 -5.38 9.23
N GLY A 46 -2.46 -5.57 10.24
CA GLY A 46 -3.11 -4.45 10.94
C GLY A 46 -4.25 -3.78 10.15
N THR A 47 -4.54 -4.24 8.92
CA THR A 47 -5.67 -3.73 8.13
C THR A 47 -7.01 -4.08 8.76
N GLY A 48 -7.12 -5.23 9.41
CA GLY A 48 -8.29 -5.60 10.22
C GLY A 48 -8.52 -4.67 11.40
N ALA A 49 -7.44 -4.25 12.07
CA ALA A 49 -7.50 -3.28 13.16
C ALA A 49 -7.94 -1.89 12.67
N LEU A 50 -7.42 -1.44 11.52
CA LEU A 50 -7.83 -0.17 10.91
C LEU A 50 -9.30 -0.20 10.48
N ARG A 51 -9.73 -1.28 9.85
CA ARG A 51 -11.13 -1.46 9.46
C ARG A 51 -12.07 -1.40 10.65
N LEU A 52 -11.73 -2.08 11.74
CA LEU A 52 -12.50 -2.03 13.00
C LEU A 52 -12.64 -0.60 13.53
N LEU A 53 -11.58 0.19 13.46
CA LEU A 53 -11.60 1.60 13.89
C LEU A 53 -12.51 2.46 13.01
N LEU A 54 -12.47 2.27 11.69
CA LEU A 54 -13.33 2.97 10.74
C LEU A 54 -14.80 2.57 10.90
N GLU A 55 -15.09 1.28 11.11
CA GLU A 55 -16.43 0.76 11.35
C GLU A 55 -17.00 1.21 12.71
N ALA A 56 -16.14 1.47 13.69
CA ALA A 56 -16.55 1.98 15.01
C ALA A 56 -16.96 3.45 14.98
N GLY A 57 -16.83 4.15 13.85
CA GLY A 57 -17.25 5.55 13.70
C GLY A 57 -16.50 6.52 14.59
N LEU A 58 -15.22 6.28 14.85
CA LEU A 58 -14.38 7.22 15.56
C LEU A 58 -14.02 8.38 14.63
N ASP A 59 -14.67 9.54 14.83
CA ASP A 59 -14.33 10.76 14.12
C ASP A 59 -12.88 11.17 14.37
N GLY A 60 -12.24 11.73 13.33
CA GLY A 60 -10.86 12.21 13.39
C GLY A 60 -9.80 11.16 13.06
N ILE A 61 -10.19 10.02 12.47
CA ILE A 61 -9.27 9.05 11.85
C ILE A 61 -9.22 9.33 10.36
N HIS A 62 -8.03 9.70 9.84
CA HIS A 62 -7.84 10.00 8.42
C HIS A 62 -7.58 8.75 7.57
N GLY A 63 -6.97 7.74 8.14
CA GLY A 63 -6.61 6.50 7.46
C GLY A 63 -5.13 6.14 7.60
N ALA A 64 -4.70 5.10 6.90
CA ALA A 64 -3.30 4.72 6.85
C ALA A 64 -2.48 5.67 5.97
N VAL A 65 -1.20 5.86 6.27
CA VAL A 65 -0.29 6.70 5.48
C VAL A 65 -0.34 6.36 3.99
N ALA A 66 -0.40 5.07 3.64
CA ALA A 66 -0.51 4.62 2.25
C ALA A 66 -1.75 5.13 1.51
N GLN A 67 -2.83 5.46 2.22
CA GLN A 67 -4.09 5.94 1.65
C GLN A 67 -4.14 7.46 1.47
N LEU A 68 -3.23 8.19 2.10
CA LEU A 68 -3.22 9.65 2.16
C LEU A 68 -2.28 10.31 1.13
N GLY A 69 -1.59 9.51 0.33
CA GLY A 69 -0.68 9.99 -0.69
C GLY A 69 -0.84 9.26 -2.02
N GLU A 70 -0.67 10.01 -3.10
CA GLU A 70 -0.68 9.50 -4.47
C GLU A 70 0.74 9.51 -5.05
N VAL A 71 1.12 8.45 -5.72
CA VAL A 71 2.46 8.25 -6.27
C VAL A 71 2.36 7.83 -7.74
N GLU A 72 3.23 8.37 -8.59
CA GLU A 72 3.37 7.89 -9.96
C GLU A 72 3.91 6.45 -9.97
N ASP A 73 3.38 5.61 -10.88
CA ASP A 73 3.71 4.17 -10.94
C ASP A 73 5.20 3.88 -10.98
N ARG A 74 5.97 4.70 -11.70
CA ARG A 74 7.43 4.56 -11.82
C ARG A 74 8.19 4.73 -10.49
N HIS A 75 7.62 5.46 -9.52
CA HIS A 75 8.24 5.72 -8.22
C HIS A 75 7.66 4.86 -7.11
N ARG A 76 6.57 4.13 -7.39
CA ARG A 76 5.80 3.38 -6.40
C ARG A 76 6.65 2.42 -5.59
N LEU A 77 7.38 1.53 -6.26
CA LEU A 77 8.23 0.55 -5.59
C LEU A 77 9.27 1.22 -4.67
N ALA A 78 9.96 2.23 -5.16
CA ALA A 78 10.95 2.97 -4.38
C ALA A 78 10.35 3.60 -3.13
N LEU A 79 9.19 4.25 -3.24
CA LEU A 79 8.54 4.92 -2.13
C LEU A 79 7.92 3.93 -1.14
N GLU A 80 7.38 2.81 -1.61
CA GLU A 80 6.89 1.74 -0.74
C GLU A 80 8.02 1.12 0.08
N VAL A 81 9.15 0.85 -0.53
CA VAL A 81 10.34 0.34 0.16
C VAL A 81 10.88 1.38 1.15
N ALA A 82 10.94 2.65 0.74
CA ALA A 82 11.39 3.73 1.60
C ALA A 82 10.47 3.94 2.83
N ALA A 83 9.17 3.88 2.65
CA ALA A 83 8.20 3.99 3.74
C ALA A 83 8.17 2.74 4.63
N GLY A 84 8.31 1.55 4.03
CA GLY A 84 8.32 0.27 4.73
C GLY A 84 7.11 0.09 5.65
N ALA A 85 7.34 -0.34 6.88
CA ALA A 85 6.27 -0.55 7.87
C ALA A 85 5.48 0.71 8.25
N ARG A 86 6.01 1.91 7.95
CA ARG A 86 5.32 3.18 8.25
C ARG A 86 4.09 3.40 7.38
N MET A 87 3.95 2.70 6.26
CA MET A 87 2.77 2.76 5.39
C MET A 87 1.48 2.37 6.12
N ALA A 88 1.57 1.45 7.08
CA ALA A 88 0.43 0.97 7.87
C ALA A 88 0.12 1.84 9.10
N GLN A 89 0.89 2.90 9.36
CA GLN A 89 0.63 3.79 10.47
C GLN A 89 -0.60 4.65 10.18
N VAL A 90 -1.42 4.88 11.21
CA VAL A 90 -2.72 5.54 11.09
C VAL A 90 -2.62 6.99 11.49
N VAL A 91 -3.05 7.88 10.62
CA VAL A 91 -3.08 9.32 10.87
C VAL A 91 -4.39 9.69 11.55
N VAL A 92 -4.31 10.48 12.61
CA VAL A 92 -5.44 10.97 13.42
C VAL A 92 -5.26 12.46 13.74
N ASP A 93 -6.37 13.17 14.02
CA ASP A 93 -6.34 14.60 14.34
C ASP A 93 -5.46 14.91 15.55
N ASP A 94 -5.66 14.18 16.63
CA ASP A 94 -4.97 14.46 17.88
C ASP A 94 -4.63 13.20 18.71
N ASP A 95 -3.85 13.42 19.75
CA ASP A 95 -3.40 12.39 20.69
C ASP A 95 -4.55 11.81 21.54
N ARG A 96 -5.68 12.52 21.72
CA ARG A 96 -6.85 12.01 22.44
C ARG A 96 -7.58 10.97 21.61
N ILE A 97 -7.71 11.21 20.30
CA ILE A 97 -8.30 10.25 19.37
C ILE A 97 -7.41 9.01 19.28
N ALA A 98 -6.08 9.19 19.20
CA ALA A 98 -5.14 8.08 19.26
C ALA A 98 -5.34 7.22 20.53
N ALA A 99 -5.47 7.84 21.70
CA ALA A 99 -5.70 7.14 22.96
C ALA A 99 -7.02 6.34 22.95
N ARG A 100 -8.11 6.96 22.50
CA ARG A 100 -9.42 6.28 22.36
C ARG A 100 -9.36 5.10 21.40
N ALA A 101 -8.67 5.25 20.27
CA ALA A 101 -8.47 4.18 19.30
C ALA A 101 -7.65 3.02 19.90
N ILE A 102 -6.60 3.32 20.66
CA ILE A 102 -5.80 2.31 21.36
C ILE A 102 -6.65 1.54 22.38
N ASP A 103 -7.48 2.23 23.16
CA ASP A 103 -8.34 1.57 24.15
C ASP A 103 -9.41 0.69 23.49
N LEU A 104 -9.95 1.13 22.36
CA LEU A 104 -10.87 0.32 21.56
C LEU A 104 -10.19 -0.94 21.03
N LEU A 105 -8.98 -0.82 20.46
CA LEU A 105 -8.23 -1.98 19.96
C LEU A 105 -7.90 -2.97 21.09
N LYS A 106 -7.55 -2.48 22.28
CA LYS A 106 -7.32 -3.32 23.47
C LYS A 106 -8.59 -4.07 23.88
N SER A 107 -9.73 -3.36 24.00
CA SER A 107 -11.00 -3.95 24.42
C SER A 107 -11.50 -5.02 23.45
N ARG A 108 -11.25 -4.85 22.15
CA ARG A 108 -11.65 -5.77 21.08
C ARG A 108 -10.59 -6.83 20.78
N ARG A 109 -9.40 -6.75 21.40
CA ARG A 109 -8.25 -7.63 21.09
C ARG A 109 -7.89 -7.64 19.59
N ALA A 110 -8.01 -6.49 18.92
CA ALA A 110 -7.92 -6.34 17.48
C ALA A 110 -6.50 -6.09 16.96
N GLY A 111 -5.48 -6.39 17.76
CA GLY A 111 -4.08 -6.20 17.36
C GLY A 111 -3.51 -4.84 17.78
N ARG A 112 -2.42 -4.42 17.15
CA ARG A 112 -1.68 -3.20 17.47
C ARG A 112 -1.48 -2.34 16.23
N LEU A 113 -1.73 -1.03 16.38
CA LEU A 113 -1.44 -0.01 15.36
C LEU A 113 -0.58 1.10 15.97
N THR A 114 0.18 1.75 15.10
CA THR A 114 0.89 2.99 15.44
C THR A 114 0.06 4.17 14.93
N PHE A 115 -0.19 5.14 15.79
CA PHE A 115 -0.93 6.34 15.45
C PHE A 115 0.00 7.54 15.27
N LEU A 116 -0.31 8.39 14.31
CA LEU A 116 0.39 9.63 14.01
C LEU A 116 -0.58 10.83 14.26
N PRO A 117 -0.62 11.38 15.46
CA PRO A 117 -1.47 12.54 15.77
C PRO A 117 -0.95 13.80 15.08
N LEU A 118 -1.77 14.45 14.26
CA LEU A 118 -1.40 15.67 13.51
C LEU A 118 -0.98 16.81 14.44
N ASN A 119 -1.54 16.89 15.64
CA ASN A 119 -1.19 17.92 16.62
C ASN A 119 0.18 17.69 17.27
N LYS A 120 0.78 16.49 17.17
CA LYS A 120 2.05 16.13 17.84
C LYS A 120 3.15 15.73 16.87
N ILE A 121 2.80 15.09 15.74
CA ILE A 121 3.80 14.67 14.76
C ILE A 121 4.57 15.90 14.24
N ARG A 122 5.87 15.77 14.12
CA ARG A 122 6.74 16.78 13.50
C ARG A 122 7.70 16.11 12.57
N SER A 123 7.89 16.71 11.42
CA SER A 123 8.90 16.28 10.48
C SER A 123 10.29 16.51 11.08
N GLN A 124 11.09 15.47 11.18
CA GLN A 124 12.49 15.61 11.56
C GLN A 124 13.31 16.35 10.48
N ALA A 125 12.80 16.42 9.24
CA ALA A 125 13.41 17.17 8.15
C ALA A 125 13.33 18.69 8.35
N ALA A 126 12.42 19.19 9.19
CA ALA A 126 12.30 20.63 9.48
C ALA A 126 13.47 21.19 10.31
N GLY A 127 14.20 20.33 11.06
CA GLY A 127 15.35 20.75 11.88
C GLY A 127 16.69 20.84 11.14
N GLY A 128 16.83 20.23 9.96
CA GLY A 128 18.10 20.19 9.22
C GLY A 128 18.04 20.68 7.77
N GLY A 129 16.86 20.77 7.18
CA GLY A 129 16.72 21.00 5.73
C GLY A 129 16.36 22.43 5.33
N ALA A 130 15.63 23.16 6.14
CA ALA A 130 15.20 24.52 5.79
C ALA A 130 16.36 25.55 5.79
N ALA A 131 17.44 25.30 6.53
CA ALA A 131 18.63 26.15 6.53
C ALA A 131 19.61 25.83 5.39
N MET A 132 19.61 24.58 4.88
CA MET A 132 20.47 24.15 3.76
C MET A 132 19.85 24.39 2.37
N ALA A 133 18.52 24.47 2.28
CA ALA A 133 17.83 24.65 1.00
C ALA A 133 17.89 26.10 0.44
N ARG A 134 18.32 27.08 1.23
CA ARG A 134 18.37 28.49 0.80
C ARG A 134 19.65 28.91 0.09
N GLY A 135 20.64 28.06 -0.08
CA GLY A 135 21.95 28.47 -0.63
C GLY A 135 22.64 27.51 -1.57
N ARG A 136 22.11 26.35 -1.83
CA ARG A 136 22.78 25.37 -2.72
C ARG A 136 21.88 25.07 -3.91
N ARG A 137 22.36 25.43 -5.09
CA ARG A 137 21.73 25.04 -6.36
C ARG A 137 21.62 23.50 -6.39
N PRO A 138 20.48 22.92 -6.86
CA PRO A 138 20.30 21.47 -6.95
C PRO A 138 21.41 20.74 -7.74
N ASP A 139 22.10 21.46 -8.62
CA ASP A 139 23.00 20.88 -9.61
C ASP A 139 24.42 20.53 -9.08
N GLU A 140 24.83 21.00 -7.91
CA GLU A 140 26.22 20.81 -7.47
C GLU A 140 26.44 19.75 -6.38
N ALA A 141 25.38 19.15 -5.86
CA ALA A 141 25.43 18.09 -4.83
C ALA A 141 24.80 16.78 -5.24
N ASN A 142 24.22 16.73 -6.43
CA ASN A 142 23.43 15.59 -6.89
C ASN A 142 24.34 14.72 -7.77
N GLY A 143 24.82 13.60 -7.21
CA GLY A 143 25.47 12.56 -7.99
C GLY A 143 24.61 12.16 -9.20
N ALA A 144 25.26 11.66 -10.25
CA ALA A 144 24.55 11.11 -11.39
C ALA A 144 23.44 10.16 -10.91
N GLY A 145 22.26 10.20 -11.54
CA GLY A 145 21.15 9.29 -11.23
C GLY A 145 20.22 9.70 -10.08
N LEU A 146 20.43 10.86 -9.42
CA LEU A 146 19.43 11.36 -8.45
C LEU A 146 18.16 11.81 -9.16
N ILE A 147 17.01 11.25 -8.72
CA ILE A 147 15.66 11.60 -9.22
C ILE A 147 15.07 12.73 -8.38
N GLY A 148 15.23 12.66 -7.05
CA GLY A 148 14.71 13.66 -6.13
C GLY A 148 14.57 13.13 -4.70
N ARG A 149 14.01 13.96 -3.82
CA ARG A 149 13.69 13.54 -2.45
C ARG A 149 12.39 12.77 -2.46
N ALA A 150 12.32 11.68 -1.67
CA ALA A 150 11.13 10.83 -1.61
C ALA A 150 9.85 11.61 -1.30
N VAL A 151 9.91 12.59 -0.37
CA VAL A 151 8.78 13.42 0.01
C VAL A 151 8.28 14.34 -1.13
N GLU A 152 9.10 14.64 -2.12
CA GLU A 152 8.75 15.49 -3.28
C GLU A 152 8.13 14.70 -4.43
N LEU A 153 8.27 13.37 -4.40
CA LEU A 153 7.74 12.46 -5.42
C LEU A 153 6.37 11.88 -5.08
N ILE A 154 5.78 12.31 -3.96
CA ILE A 154 4.44 11.93 -3.52
C ILE A 154 3.55 13.15 -3.43
N ARG A 155 2.31 13.03 -3.92
CA ARG A 155 1.28 14.07 -3.80
C ARG A 155 0.42 13.77 -2.59
N TYR A 156 0.19 14.78 -1.76
CA TYR A 156 -0.65 14.69 -0.56
C TYR A 156 -1.23 16.05 -0.21
N GLU A 157 -2.28 16.06 0.60
CA GLU A 157 -2.83 17.29 1.13
C GLU A 157 -1.87 17.97 2.10
N PRO A 158 -1.75 19.32 2.10
CA PRO A 158 -0.80 20.07 2.92
C PRO A 158 -0.85 19.76 4.42
N ILE A 159 -2.01 19.35 4.93
CA ILE A 159 -2.20 18.96 6.34
C ILE A 159 -1.33 17.77 6.75
N TYR A 160 -0.95 16.90 5.80
CA TYR A 160 -0.13 15.72 6.04
C TYR A 160 1.38 15.95 5.83
N SER A 161 1.81 17.19 5.64
CA SER A 161 3.22 17.53 5.36
C SER A 161 4.17 16.99 6.43
N ASP A 162 3.84 17.17 7.71
CA ASP A 162 4.66 16.66 8.82
C ASP A 162 4.66 15.13 8.89
N VAL A 163 3.54 14.48 8.51
CA VAL A 163 3.43 13.01 8.44
C VAL A 163 4.36 12.46 7.37
N PHE A 164 4.29 12.94 6.13
CA PHE A 164 5.15 12.47 5.06
C PHE A 164 6.61 12.85 5.28
N GLY A 165 6.86 14.01 5.87
CA GLY A 165 8.19 14.39 6.33
C GLY A 165 8.75 13.46 7.44
N TYR A 166 7.92 12.95 8.33
CA TYR A 166 8.30 11.93 9.30
C TYR A 166 8.53 10.56 8.65
N VAL A 167 7.68 10.17 7.70
CA VAL A 167 7.76 8.86 7.02
C VAL A 167 9.04 8.76 6.19
N PHE A 168 9.31 9.73 5.35
CA PHE A 168 10.43 9.70 4.39
C PHE A 168 11.70 10.37 4.90
N GLY A 169 11.59 11.35 5.80
CA GLY A 169 12.73 12.10 6.30
C GLY A 169 13.50 12.76 5.18
N ASP A 170 14.82 12.50 5.12
CA ASP A 170 15.73 12.97 4.10
C ASP A 170 16.07 11.92 3.02
N THR A 171 15.24 10.87 2.89
CA THR A 171 15.43 9.80 1.91
C THR A 171 15.46 10.36 0.50
N GLN A 172 16.46 9.95 -0.27
CA GLN A 172 16.64 10.31 -1.67
C GLN A 172 16.36 9.12 -2.58
N VAL A 173 15.80 9.38 -3.75
CA VAL A 173 15.46 8.38 -4.76
C VAL A 173 16.44 8.48 -5.92
N PHE A 174 17.05 7.36 -6.28
CA PHE A 174 18.03 7.23 -7.36
C PHE A 174 17.51 6.31 -8.46
N SER A 175 18.03 6.51 -9.68
CA SER A 175 17.69 5.67 -10.83
C SER A 175 18.20 4.24 -10.68
N ASP A 176 19.39 4.07 -10.09
CA ASP A 176 20.11 2.81 -10.04
C ASP A 176 21.00 2.69 -8.79
N LEU A 177 21.41 1.45 -8.51
CA LEU A 177 22.24 1.13 -7.35
C LEU A 177 23.64 1.73 -7.42
N GLY A 178 24.22 1.87 -8.61
CA GLY A 178 25.58 2.44 -8.80
C GLY A 178 25.61 3.88 -8.29
N SER A 179 24.67 4.69 -8.77
CA SER A 179 24.50 6.09 -8.39
C SER A 179 24.19 6.27 -6.90
N ALA A 180 23.33 5.41 -6.35
CA ALA A 180 22.98 5.44 -4.92
C ALA A 180 24.20 5.11 -4.02
N ARG A 181 25.05 4.15 -4.41
CA ARG A 181 26.24 3.75 -3.66
C ARG A 181 27.27 4.86 -3.50
N GLU A 182 27.40 5.76 -4.45
CA GLU A 182 28.31 6.90 -4.34
C GLU A 182 27.95 7.84 -3.17
N GLN A 183 26.70 7.77 -2.73
CA GLN A 183 26.19 8.58 -1.63
C GLN A 183 26.02 7.79 -0.31
N LEU A 184 26.51 6.55 -0.26
CA LEU A 184 26.41 5.67 0.91
C LEU A 184 26.97 6.36 2.17
N GLY A 185 26.23 6.31 3.26
CA GLY A 185 26.60 6.94 4.54
C GLY A 185 26.25 8.42 4.67
N ARG A 186 25.88 9.11 3.58
CA ARG A 186 25.48 10.53 3.61
C ARG A 186 23.98 10.70 3.88
N PHE A 187 23.17 9.99 3.10
CA PHE A 187 21.72 10.01 3.22
C PHE A 187 21.19 8.58 3.22
N ARG A 188 19.92 8.45 3.59
CA ARG A 188 19.15 7.28 3.29
C ARG A 188 18.75 7.34 1.83
N ALA A 189 19.05 6.32 1.05
CA ALA A 189 18.77 6.28 -0.38
C ALA A 189 17.94 5.06 -0.75
N VAL A 190 17.12 5.18 -1.77
CA VAL A 190 16.36 4.09 -2.37
C VAL A 190 16.44 4.20 -3.88
N THR A 191 16.50 3.06 -4.58
CA THR A 191 16.51 3.03 -6.04
C THR A 191 15.11 2.73 -6.59
N LEU A 192 14.90 2.99 -7.90
CA LEU A 192 13.65 2.62 -8.57
C LEU A 192 13.39 1.11 -8.56
N GLU A 193 14.44 0.30 -8.48
CA GLU A 193 14.36 -1.17 -8.40
C GLU A 193 14.12 -1.67 -6.96
N GLY A 194 14.08 -0.77 -5.98
CA GLY A 194 13.74 -1.08 -4.59
C GLY A 194 14.92 -1.51 -3.72
N GLU A 195 16.16 -1.19 -4.10
CA GLU A 195 17.28 -1.32 -3.18
C GLU A 195 17.30 -0.15 -2.20
N LEU A 196 17.51 -0.45 -0.93
CA LEU A 196 17.54 0.52 0.16
C LEU A 196 18.93 0.58 0.77
N LEU A 197 19.46 1.79 0.86
CA LEU A 197 20.76 2.10 1.44
C LEU A 197 20.56 2.98 2.67
N GLU A 198 20.97 2.50 3.82
CA GLU A 198 20.87 3.23 5.08
C GLU A 198 22.09 4.10 5.34
N LYS A 199 21.93 5.18 6.10
CA LYS A 199 23.05 6.03 6.54
C LYS A 199 24.13 5.27 7.32
N SER A 200 23.74 4.18 7.97
CA SER A 200 24.66 3.29 8.68
C SER A 200 25.61 2.52 7.76
N GLY A 201 25.37 2.55 6.44
CA GLY A 201 26.07 1.74 5.46
C GLY A 201 25.41 0.40 5.17
N ALA A 202 24.32 0.04 5.87
CA ALA A 202 23.56 -1.16 5.55
C ALA A 202 22.87 -1.03 4.19
N MET A 203 22.88 -2.11 3.42
CA MET A 203 22.25 -2.19 2.11
C MET A 203 21.26 -3.37 2.10
N THR A 204 20.06 -3.12 1.63
CA THR A 204 19.01 -4.13 1.45
C THR A 204 18.58 -4.13 -0.01
N GLY A 205 18.60 -5.28 -0.65
CA GLY A 205 18.22 -5.43 -2.06
C GLY A 205 17.95 -6.89 -2.38
N GLY A 206 17.61 -7.16 -3.62
CA GLY A 206 17.26 -8.47 -4.13
C GLY A 206 15.97 -8.43 -4.93
N SER A 207 15.52 -9.56 -5.46
CA SER A 207 14.26 -9.61 -6.20
C SER A 207 13.08 -9.30 -5.27
N PHE A 208 12.41 -8.18 -5.52
CA PHE A 208 11.16 -7.86 -4.86
C PHE A 208 10.07 -8.75 -5.47
N SER A 209 9.76 -9.88 -4.83
CA SER A 209 8.51 -10.55 -5.18
C SER A 209 7.39 -9.66 -4.69
N GLN A 210 6.63 -9.09 -5.62
CA GLN A 210 5.36 -8.43 -5.32
C GLN A 210 4.49 -9.44 -4.55
N ARG A 211 4.60 -9.43 -3.23
CA ARG A 211 3.65 -10.15 -2.39
C ARG A 211 2.35 -9.39 -2.50
N SER A 212 1.53 -9.84 -3.43
CA SER A 212 0.15 -9.41 -3.58
C SER A 212 -0.50 -9.32 -2.19
N GLY A 213 -0.95 -8.13 -1.80
CA GLY A 213 -1.66 -7.88 -0.56
C GLY A 213 -0.94 -6.96 0.45
N GLY A 214 0.11 -6.19 0.10
CA GLY A 214 0.64 -5.07 0.91
C GLY A 214 -0.19 -3.81 0.71
N LEU A 215 -0.18 -2.91 1.69
CA LEU A 215 -0.61 -1.55 1.48
C LEU A 215 0.28 -0.93 0.40
N SER A 216 -0.34 -0.33 -0.62
CA SER A 216 0.32 0.36 -1.71
C SER A 216 -0.20 1.79 -1.79
N PHE A 217 0.63 2.74 -2.21
CA PHE A 217 0.20 4.12 -2.38
C PHE A 217 -0.83 4.24 -3.49
N GLY A 218 -1.90 5.01 -3.24
CA GLY A 218 -2.94 5.32 -4.23
C GLY A 218 -3.86 4.14 -4.58
N VAL A 219 -3.72 3.01 -3.93
CA VAL A 219 -4.67 1.91 -4.03
C VAL A 219 -5.59 2.02 -2.82
N SER A 220 -6.80 2.53 -3.04
CA SER A 220 -7.89 2.27 -2.10
C SER A 220 -7.93 0.76 -1.91
N SER A 221 -8.17 0.30 -0.68
CA SER A 221 -8.21 -1.13 -0.30
C SER A 221 -9.21 -1.99 -1.10
N ASP A 222 -9.79 -1.43 -2.16
CA ASP A 222 -10.87 -1.94 -2.99
C ASP A 222 -10.45 -2.47 -4.38
N SER A 223 -9.17 -2.68 -4.65
CA SER A 223 -8.84 -3.54 -5.80
C SER A 223 -9.19 -4.99 -5.46
N ASP A 224 -10.46 -5.29 -5.57
CA ASP A 224 -11.03 -6.61 -5.31
C ASP A 224 -10.64 -7.52 -6.48
N GLU A 225 -9.59 -8.33 -6.29
CA GLU A 225 -9.18 -9.35 -7.28
C GLU A 225 -10.32 -10.34 -7.59
N ALA A 226 -11.33 -10.41 -6.73
CA ALA A 226 -12.52 -11.23 -6.91
C ALA A 226 -13.60 -10.54 -7.77
N GLU A 227 -13.54 -9.22 -7.97
CA GLU A 227 -14.58 -8.48 -8.72
C GLU A 227 -14.75 -8.95 -10.17
N PRO A 228 -13.69 -9.14 -10.98
CA PRO A 228 -13.87 -9.66 -12.33
C PRO A 228 -14.44 -11.09 -12.35
N LEU A 229 -14.16 -11.89 -11.32
CA LEU A 229 -14.72 -13.24 -11.21
C LEU A 229 -16.20 -13.20 -10.80
N ARG A 230 -16.61 -12.26 -9.94
CA ARG A 230 -18.01 -12.03 -9.59
C ARG A 230 -18.83 -11.56 -10.79
N GLN A 231 -18.29 -10.64 -11.61
CA GLN A 231 -18.93 -10.20 -12.84
C GLN A 231 -19.14 -11.38 -13.80
N ARG A 232 -18.12 -12.21 -13.96
CA ARG A 232 -18.23 -13.40 -14.80
C ARG A 232 -19.22 -14.44 -14.25
N LEU A 233 -19.32 -14.55 -12.93
CA LEU A 233 -20.34 -15.40 -12.30
C LEU A 233 -21.77 -14.92 -12.58
N LEU A 234 -21.99 -13.59 -12.59
CA LEU A 234 -23.28 -12.99 -12.93
C LEU A 234 -23.66 -13.17 -14.41
N GLU A 235 -22.69 -13.27 -15.31
CA GLU A 235 -22.91 -13.54 -16.75
C GLU A 235 -23.32 -14.99 -17.03
N LEU A 236 -23.03 -15.91 -16.13
CA LEU A 236 -23.35 -17.34 -16.24
C LEU A 236 -24.71 -17.74 -15.68
N GLY A 237 -25.35 -16.89 -14.87
CA GLY A 237 -26.66 -17.12 -14.25
C GLY A 237 -27.81 -16.53 -15.04
#